data_4dd3af38965cc38ca186aae86afbad06
#
_entry.id   4dd3af38965cc38ca186aae86afbad06
#
_cell.length_a   1.000
_cell.length_b   1.000
_cell.length_c   1.000
_cell.angle_alpha   90.00
_cell.angle_beta   90.00
_cell.angle_gamma   90.00
#
_symmetry.space_group_name_H-M   'P 1'
#
loop_
_entity.id
_entity.type
_entity.pdbx_description
1 polymer ?
#
loop_
_entity_poly.entity_id
_entity_poly.type
_entity_poly.pdbx_seq_one_letter_code
_entity_poly.pdbx_strand_id
1 'polypeptide(L)'
;HSQGVLDRLKWLRKEYPELPIIGGNVATAAGALALADAGVNAVKVGIGPGSICTTRIVTGCGVPQLTAVSNAVDALEGTGITVIADGGIRYSGDIAKALAAGASCVMVGSMFAGTEEAPGEIEIYQGRSFKSYRGMGSLAAMSKGSADRYFQSDNAADKLVPEGIEGRVAYKGLLHNIICRLYTS
;
A
#
# COMPACT_ATOMS: atom_id res chain seq x y z
N HIS A 1 4.47 10.96 5.66
CA HIS A 1 5.46 10.54 6.68
C HIS A 1 5.41 11.48 7.87
N SER A 2 5.77 10.99 9.03
CA SER A 2 5.92 11.80 10.23
C SER A 2 7.39 11.87 10.64
N GLN A 3 7.74 12.86 11.49
CA GLN A 3 9.11 12.99 12.00
C GLN A 3 9.57 11.69 12.69
N GLY A 4 8.70 11.05 13.48
CA GLY A 4 9.04 9.78 14.13
C GLY A 4 9.39 8.63 13.17
N VAL A 5 8.81 8.59 11.97
CA VAL A 5 9.19 7.62 10.92
C VAL A 5 10.60 7.93 10.41
N LEU A 6 10.92 9.19 10.13
CA LEU A 6 12.26 9.59 9.66
C LEU A 6 13.33 9.28 10.72
N ASP A 7 13.06 9.58 11.98
CA ASP A 7 13.98 9.31 13.07
C ASP A 7 14.23 7.81 13.25
N ARG A 8 13.16 6.99 13.13
CA ARG A 8 13.28 5.53 13.21
C ARG A 8 14.08 4.96 12.02
N LEU A 9 13.88 5.49 10.82
CA LEU A 9 14.65 5.07 9.64
C LEU A 9 16.14 5.41 9.77
N LYS A 10 16.48 6.60 10.23
CA LYS A 10 17.85 7.01 10.51
C LYS A 10 18.50 6.13 11.58
N TRP A 11 17.76 5.81 12.63
CA TRP A 11 18.22 4.89 13.67
C TRP A 11 18.48 3.49 13.09
N LEU A 12 17.55 2.94 12.31
CA LEU A 12 17.72 1.62 11.65
C LEU A 12 18.95 1.61 10.74
N ARG A 13 19.14 2.63 9.93
CA ARG A 13 20.29 2.72 9.03
C ARG A 13 21.61 2.77 9.80
N LYS A 14 21.64 3.46 10.94
CA LYS A 14 22.83 3.53 11.80
C LYS A 14 23.14 2.20 12.46
N GLU A 15 22.14 1.55 13.06
CA GLU A 15 22.32 0.28 13.79
C GLU A 15 22.55 -0.91 12.85
N TYR A 16 21.94 -0.87 11.66
CA TYR A 16 21.99 -1.96 10.67
C TYR A 16 22.34 -1.42 9.28
N PRO A 17 23.62 -1.07 9.02
CA PRO A 17 24.02 -0.41 7.77
C PRO A 17 23.70 -1.19 6.50
N GLU A 18 23.77 -2.52 6.55
CA GLU A 18 23.55 -3.40 5.39
C GLU A 18 22.08 -3.83 5.21
N LEU A 19 21.20 -3.47 6.13
CA LEU A 19 19.80 -3.88 6.05
C LEU A 19 19.08 -3.15 4.91
N PRO A 20 18.46 -3.86 3.95
CA PRO A 20 17.58 -3.22 2.97
C PRO A 20 16.35 -2.64 3.64
N ILE A 21 16.09 -1.34 3.44
CA ILE A 21 14.99 -0.62 4.08
C ILE A 21 14.05 -0.07 3.01
N ILE A 22 12.76 -0.37 3.15
CA ILE A 22 11.69 0.24 2.36
C ILE A 22 10.97 1.24 3.26
N GLY A 23 10.98 2.51 2.88
CA GLY A 23 10.25 3.57 3.59
C GLY A 23 8.96 3.96 2.89
N GLY A 24 7.97 4.44 3.62
CA GLY A 24 6.69 4.90 3.05
C GLY A 24 5.56 4.96 4.08
N ASN A 25 4.35 5.32 3.65
CA ASN A 25 4.05 5.76 2.29
C ASN A 25 4.14 7.29 2.17
N VAL A 26 4.49 7.72 0.98
CA VAL A 26 4.51 9.14 0.60
C VAL A 26 3.73 9.35 -0.70
N ALA A 27 3.42 10.60 -1.02
CA ALA A 27 2.73 10.96 -2.26
C ALA A 27 3.32 12.22 -2.93
N THR A 28 4.42 12.73 -2.41
CA THR A 28 5.05 13.97 -2.89
C THR A 28 6.55 13.79 -3.09
N ALA A 29 7.13 14.58 -3.99
CA ALA A 29 8.56 14.67 -4.21
C ALA A 29 9.35 14.94 -2.91
N ALA A 30 8.90 15.93 -2.12
CA ALA A 30 9.55 16.28 -0.86
C ALA A 30 9.52 15.11 0.15
N GLY A 31 8.41 14.36 0.19
CA GLY A 31 8.31 13.16 1.03
C GLY A 31 9.26 12.05 0.59
N ALA A 32 9.41 11.85 -0.72
CA ALA A 32 10.33 10.88 -1.28
C ALA A 32 11.79 11.23 -0.95
N LEU A 33 12.18 12.49 -1.12
CA LEU A 33 13.52 12.98 -0.77
C LEU A 33 13.81 12.85 0.73
N ALA A 34 12.85 13.18 1.59
CA ALA A 34 13.04 13.05 3.04
C ALA A 34 13.28 11.59 3.47
N LEU A 35 12.63 10.62 2.81
CA LEU A 35 12.89 9.20 3.03
C LEU A 35 14.27 8.78 2.49
N ALA A 36 14.65 9.30 1.32
CA ALA A 36 15.98 9.08 0.74
C ALA A 36 17.10 9.55 1.69
N ASP A 37 16.96 10.77 2.22
CA ASP A 37 17.90 11.36 3.18
C ASP A 37 17.95 10.57 4.51
N ALA A 38 16.85 9.88 4.86
CA ALA A 38 16.82 8.99 6.01
C ALA A 38 17.52 7.63 5.76
N GLY A 39 17.97 7.36 4.53
CA GLY A 39 18.79 6.20 4.18
C GLY A 39 18.01 4.96 3.75
N VAL A 40 16.83 5.11 3.14
CA VAL A 40 16.08 3.97 2.58
C VAL A 40 16.66 3.51 1.24
N ASN A 41 16.43 2.25 0.89
CA ASN A 41 16.79 1.67 -0.41
C ASN A 41 15.65 1.76 -1.42
N ALA A 42 14.41 1.82 -0.93
CA ALA A 42 13.23 1.99 -1.77
C ALA A 42 12.18 2.86 -1.07
N VAL A 43 11.41 3.58 -1.88
CA VAL A 43 10.32 4.45 -1.43
C VAL A 43 8.99 3.87 -1.90
N LYS A 44 8.06 3.67 -0.96
CA LYS A 44 6.70 3.20 -1.26
C LYS A 44 5.76 4.39 -1.37
N VAL A 45 5.11 4.52 -2.54
CA VAL A 45 4.31 5.67 -2.94
C VAL A 45 2.83 5.29 -3.02
N GLY A 46 2.00 6.06 -2.33
CA GLY A 46 0.54 5.91 -2.34
C GLY A 46 -0.09 6.28 -1.01
N ILE A 47 -0.92 7.32 -1.03
CA ILE A 47 -1.74 7.74 0.12
C ILE A 47 -3.21 7.57 -0.24
N GLY A 48 -3.84 6.55 0.34
CA GLY A 48 -5.25 6.25 0.19
C GLY A 48 -5.75 5.76 -1.18
N PRO A 49 -4.93 5.23 -2.12
CA PRO A 49 -5.46 4.76 -3.41
C PRO A 49 -6.09 3.36 -3.33
N GLY A 50 -5.89 2.63 -2.24
CA GLY A 50 -6.41 1.27 -2.06
C GLY A 50 -7.93 1.21 -2.00
N SER A 51 -8.52 0.15 -2.54
CA SER A 51 -9.98 -0.02 -2.62
C SER A 51 -10.67 -0.14 -1.26
N ILE A 52 -9.92 -0.50 -0.23
CA ILE A 52 -10.39 -0.65 1.16
C ILE A 52 -10.04 0.57 2.03
N CYS A 53 -9.34 1.58 1.49
CA CYS A 53 -8.96 2.78 2.21
C CYS A 53 -10.04 3.85 2.05
N THR A 54 -10.42 4.48 3.16
CA THR A 54 -11.41 5.56 3.20
C THR A 54 -10.77 6.94 3.38
N THR A 55 -9.47 7.04 3.55
CA THR A 55 -8.77 8.31 3.81
C THR A 55 -9.14 9.40 2.81
N ARG A 56 -9.09 9.12 1.51
CA ARG A 56 -9.45 10.11 0.47
C ARG A 56 -10.91 10.57 0.54
N ILE A 57 -11.82 9.68 0.93
CA ILE A 57 -13.25 9.97 1.00
C ILE A 57 -13.57 10.78 2.25
N VAL A 58 -12.98 10.37 3.39
CA VAL A 58 -13.29 10.96 4.70
C VAL A 58 -12.53 12.26 4.94
N THR A 59 -11.25 12.30 4.59
CA THR A 59 -10.38 13.45 4.88
C THR A 59 -10.17 14.37 3.67
N GLY A 60 -10.50 13.92 2.46
CA GLY A 60 -10.16 14.61 1.21
C GLY A 60 -8.67 14.61 0.87
N CYS A 61 -7.83 13.98 1.70
CA CYS A 61 -6.39 13.94 1.49
C CYS A 61 -5.99 12.86 0.50
N GLY A 62 -5.14 13.22 -0.47
CA GLY A 62 -4.59 12.28 -1.43
C GLY A 62 -4.02 12.99 -2.65
N VAL A 63 -3.23 12.24 -3.41
CA VAL A 63 -2.68 12.66 -4.72
C VAL A 63 -3.07 11.59 -5.73
N PRO A 64 -3.45 11.95 -6.97
CA PRO A 64 -3.67 10.95 -8.02
C PRO A 64 -2.44 10.05 -8.14
N GLN A 65 -2.66 8.72 -8.14
CA GLN A 65 -1.57 7.77 -7.91
C GLN A 65 -0.46 7.88 -8.97
N LEU A 66 -0.83 8.01 -10.24
CA LEU A 66 0.14 8.11 -11.32
C LEU A 66 1.01 9.38 -11.19
N THR A 67 0.39 10.51 -10.83
CA THR A 67 1.10 11.76 -10.54
C THR A 67 2.04 11.60 -9.35
N ALA A 68 1.58 10.95 -8.27
CA ALA A 68 2.42 10.71 -7.10
C ALA A 68 3.66 9.87 -7.43
N VAL A 69 3.48 8.83 -8.25
CA VAL A 69 4.58 7.95 -8.71
C VAL A 69 5.56 8.75 -9.57
N SER A 70 5.09 9.47 -10.61
CA SER A 70 5.96 10.27 -11.46
C SER A 70 6.76 11.30 -10.68
N ASN A 71 6.11 12.08 -9.80
CA ASN A 71 6.79 13.08 -8.97
C ASN A 71 7.86 12.48 -8.05
N ALA A 72 7.62 11.27 -7.51
CA ALA A 72 8.60 10.60 -6.67
C ALA A 72 9.77 10.04 -7.49
N VAL A 73 9.50 9.50 -8.67
CA VAL A 73 10.52 8.99 -9.61
C VAL A 73 11.43 10.14 -10.03
N ASP A 74 10.86 11.25 -10.50
CA ASP A 74 11.62 12.43 -10.94
C ASP A 74 12.50 12.99 -9.81
N ALA A 75 11.95 13.03 -8.58
CA ALA A 75 12.70 13.52 -7.42
C ALA A 75 13.86 12.60 -6.99
N LEU A 76 13.75 11.32 -7.25
CA LEU A 76 14.76 10.31 -6.88
C LEU A 76 15.73 9.97 -8.03
N GLU A 77 15.62 10.66 -9.15
CA GLU A 77 16.50 10.44 -10.30
C GLU A 77 17.98 10.57 -9.90
N GLY A 78 18.81 9.64 -10.35
CA GLY A 78 20.24 9.62 -10.03
C GLY A 78 20.60 9.14 -8.62
N THR A 79 19.66 8.91 -7.72
CA THR A 79 19.95 8.46 -6.35
C THR A 79 20.16 6.96 -6.22
N GLY A 80 19.73 6.16 -7.19
CA GLY A 80 19.70 4.69 -7.12
C GLY A 80 18.58 4.12 -6.24
N ILE A 81 17.74 4.97 -5.64
CA ILE A 81 16.60 4.55 -4.80
C ILE A 81 15.41 4.23 -5.70
N THR A 82 14.81 3.05 -5.49
CA THR A 82 13.70 2.57 -6.31
C THR A 82 12.34 3.02 -5.77
N VAL A 83 11.36 3.13 -6.67
CA VAL A 83 9.97 3.49 -6.34
C VAL A 83 9.06 2.27 -6.46
N ILE A 84 8.26 2.04 -5.42
CA ILE A 84 7.21 1.02 -5.36
C ILE A 84 5.86 1.74 -5.42
N ALA A 85 5.08 1.50 -6.48
CA ALA A 85 3.72 2.05 -6.60
C ALA A 85 2.74 1.19 -5.79
N ASP A 86 2.21 1.74 -4.69
CA ASP A 86 1.35 1.01 -3.74
C ASP A 86 -0.10 1.47 -3.82
N GLY A 87 -0.97 0.58 -4.27
CA GLY A 87 -2.40 0.76 -4.32
C GLY A 87 -2.95 1.36 -5.61
N GLY A 88 -4.27 1.29 -5.76
CA GLY A 88 -4.98 1.76 -6.96
C GLY A 88 -4.91 0.81 -8.16
N ILE A 89 -4.27 -0.33 -8.04
CA ILE A 89 -4.14 -1.34 -9.09
C ILE A 89 -5.40 -2.21 -9.09
N ARG A 90 -6.20 -2.09 -10.13
CA ARG A 90 -7.45 -2.85 -10.34
C ARG A 90 -7.33 -3.83 -11.48
N TYR A 91 -6.61 -3.45 -12.52
CA TYR A 91 -6.44 -4.18 -13.77
C TYR A 91 -4.96 -4.29 -14.13
N SER A 92 -4.62 -5.22 -15.01
CA SER A 92 -3.26 -5.38 -15.55
C SER A 92 -2.70 -4.10 -16.18
N GLY A 93 -3.53 -3.36 -16.90
CA GLY A 93 -3.15 -2.08 -17.48
C GLY A 93 -2.72 -1.01 -16.47
N ASP A 94 -3.19 -1.09 -15.22
CA ASP A 94 -2.75 -0.16 -14.17
C ASP A 94 -1.31 -0.46 -13.74
N ILE A 95 -0.90 -1.73 -13.78
CA ILE A 95 0.50 -2.14 -13.54
C ILE A 95 1.40 -1.54 -14.64
N ALA A 96 1.01 -1.73 -15.91
CA ALA A 96 1.77 -1.19 -17.04
C ALA A 96 1.93 0.34 -16.95
N LYS A 97 0.88 1.06 -16.56
CA LYS A 97 0.93 2.51 -16.37
C LYS A 97 1.87 2.92 -15.23
N ALA A 98 1.82 2.20 -14.10
CA ALA A 98 2.71 2.49 -12.96
C ALA A 98 4.19 2.26 -13.32
N LEU A 99 4.49 1.19 -14.04
CA LEU A 99 5.84 0.91 -14.54
C LEU A 99 6.29 1.94 -15.57
N ALA A 100 5.41 2.33 -16.51
CA ALA A 100 5.69 3.36 -17.51
C ALA A 100 5.92 4.75 -16.86
N ALA A 101 5.32 5.01 -15.70
CA ALA A 101 5.59 6.22 -14.90
C ALA A 101 6.90 6.13 -14.09
N GLY A 102 7.68 5.06 -14.25
CA GLY A 102 9.00 4.89 -13.65
C GLY A 102 9.04 4.08 -12.34
N ALA A 103 7.92 3.53 -11.88
CA ALA A 103 7.97 2.62 -10.73
C ALA A 103 8.75 1.34 -11.08
N SER A 104 9.57 0.85 -10.17
CA SER A 104 10.33 -0.39 -10.35
C SER A 104 9.46 -1.63 -10.12
N CYS A 105 8.46 -1.52 -9.26
CA CYS A 105 7.46 -2.56 -9.02
C CYS A 105 6.17 -1.97 -8.46
N VAL A 106 5.15 -2.81 -8.32
CA VAL A 106 3.85 -2.42 -7.79
C VAL A 106 3.49 -3.26 -6.56
N MET A 107 2.74 -2.68 -5.64
CA MET A 107 2.10 -3.39 -4.55
C MET A 107 0.60 -3.46 -4.80
N VAL A 108 0.06 -4.67 -4.80
CA VAL A 108 -1.35 -4.92 -5.10
C VAL A 108 -2.07 -5.53 -3.91
N GLY A 109 -3.31 -5.11 -3.67
CA GLY A 109 -4.17 -5.62 -2.62
C GLY A 109 -5.37 -6.38 -3.19
N SER A 110 -6.42 -5.67 -3.57
CA SER A 110 -7.70 -6.27 -4.00
C SER A 110 -7.59 -7.17 -5.23
N MET A 111 -6.60 -6.93 -6.08
CA MET A 111 -6.38 -7.78 -7.25
C MET A 111 -6.04 -9.22 -6.86
N PHE A 112 -5.28 -9.41 -5.77
CA PHE A 112 -4.87 -10.72 -5.26
C PHE A 112 -5.68 -11.19 -4.04
N ALA A 113 -6.42 -10.33 -3.38
CA ALA A 113 -7.17 -10.69 -2.18
C ALA A 113 -8.23 -11.79 -2.39
N GLY A 114 -8.73 -11.96 -3.62
CA GLY A 114 -9.67 -13.00 -4.00
C GLY A 114 -9.06 -14.31 -4.50
N THR A 115 -7.73 -14.45 -4.45
CA THR A 115 -7.07 -15.67 -4.94
C THR A 115 -7.11 -16.80 -3.92
N GLU A 116 -6.87 -18.03 -4.39
CA GLU A 116 -6.80 -19.21 -3.52
C GLU A 116 -5.72 -19.06 -2.45
N GLU A 117 -4.57 -18.52 -2.85
CA GLU A 117 -3.38 -18.35 -1.99
C GLU A 117 -3.52 -17.21 -0.99
N ALA A 118 -4.47 -16.28 -1.18
CA ALA A 118 -4.74 -15.22 -0.21
C ALA A 118 -5.34 -15.81 1.07
N PRO A 119 -5.02 -15.26 2.25
CA PRO A 119 -5.58 -15.73 3.51
C PRO A 119 -7.11 -15.53 3.55
N GLY A 120 -7.79 -16.31 4.40
CA GLY A 120 -9.24 -16.28 4.56
C GLY A 120 -9.94 -17.42 3.83
N GLU A 121 -11.13 -17.74 4.32
CA GLU A 121 -11.95 -18.81 3.78
C GLU A 121 -12.81 -18.32 2.60
N ILE A 122 -13.24 -19.27 1.78
CA ILE A 122 -14.20 -19.01 0.70
C ILE A 122 -15.60 -18.97 1.30
N GLU A 123 -16.27 -17.85 1.12
CA GLU A 123 -17.67 -17.65 1.53
C GLU A 123 -18.59 -17.73 0.31
N ILE A 124 -19.71 -18.44 0.43
CA ILE A 124 -20.76 -18.46 -0.60
C ILE A 124 -21.79 -17.40 -0.24
N TYR A 125 -22.00 -16.46 -1.11
CA TYR A 125 -23.02 -15.42 -0.97
C TYR A 125 -23.79 -15.24 -2.28
N GLN A 126 -25.10 -15.36 -2.24
CA GLN A 126 -25.98 -15.28 -3.42
C GLN A 126 -25.52 -16.16 -4.60
N GLY A 127 -25.11 -17.41 -4.30
CA GLY A 127 -24.64 -18.37 -5.30
C GLY A 127 -23.28 -18.10 -5.92
N ARG A 128 -22.51 -17.15 -5.38
CA ARG A 128 -21.16 -16.84 -5.83
C ARG A 128 -20.15 -16.98 -4.69
N SER A 129 -18.91 -17.35 -5.05
CA SER A 129 -17.82 -17.48 -4.11
C SER A 129 -17.09 -16.16 -3.92
N PHE A 130 -16.81 -15.82 -2.67
CA PHE A 130 -16.09 -14.60 -2.25
C PHE A 130 -15.05 -14.96 -1.20
N LYS A 131 -14.09 -14.05 -0.98
CA LYS A 131 -13.22 -14.03 0.20
C LYS A 131 -13.42 -12.73 0.96
N SER A 132 -13.30 -12.80 2.29
CA SER A 132 -13.28 -11.60 3.11
C SER A 132 -12.01 -10.80 2.84
N TYR A 133 -12.14 -9.48 2.77
CA TYR A 133 -11.03 -8.56 2.56
C TYR A 133 -11.23 -7.30 3.40
N ARG A 134 -10.21 -6.95 4.18
CA ARG A 134 -10.29 -5.80 5.08
C ARG A 134 -9.05 -4.93 4.99
N GLY A 135 -9.23 -3.62 5.19
CA GLY A 135 -8.15 -2.67 5.35
C GLY A 135 -7.47 -2.78 6.70
N MET A 136 -6.20 -2.43 6.77
CA MET A 136 -5.48 -2.33 8.04
C MET A 136 -6.08 -1.27 8.98
N GLY A 137 -6.72 -0.24 8.43
CA GLY A 137 -7.46 0.79 9.17
C GLY A 137 -8.92 0.44 9.44
N SER A 138 -9.38 -0.79 9.17
CA SER A 138 -10.71 -1.25 9.57
C SER A 138 -10.77 -1.49 11.09
N LEU A 139 -11.97 -1.37 11.68
CA LEU A 139 -12.15 -1.60 13.12
C LEU A 139 -11.65 -2.98 13.56
N ALA A 140 -11.95 -4.04 12.80
CA ALA A 140 -11.51 -5.37 13.13
C ALA A 140 -9.99 -5.57 12.99
N ALA A 141 -9.32 -4.85 12.09
CA ALA A 141 -7.86 -4.87 12.00
C ALA A 141 -7.21 -4.08 13.14
N MET A 142 -7.73 -2.88 13.44
CA MET A 142 -7.20 -2.04 14.52
C MET A 142 -7.36 -2.68 15.90
N SER A 143 -8.48 -3.34 16.18
CA SER A 143 -8.69 -4.10 17.42
C SER A 143 -7.74 -5.30 17.58
N LYS A 144 -7.11 -5.76 16.50
CA LYS A 144 -6.13 -6.86 16.47
C LYS A 144 -4.67 -6.39 16.39
N GLY A 145 -4.39 -5.10 16.57
CA GLY A 145 -3.05 -4.56 16.72
C GLY A 145 -2.57 -3.59 15.64
N SER A 146 -3.39 -3.22 14.64
CA SER A 146 -2.96 -2.26 13.62
C SER A 146 -3.26 -0.78 13.96
N ALA A 147 -3.77 -0.51 15.15
CA ALA A 147 -4.15 0.85 15.59
C ALA A 147 -2.95 1.81 15.71
N ASP A 148 -1.76 1.30 16.00
CA ASP A 148 -0.51 2.06 16.07
C ASP A 148 -0.14 2.73 14.74
N ARG A 149 -0.41 2.06 13.62
CA ARG A 149 -0.21 2.61 12.27
C ARG A 149 -1.01 3.89 12.03
N TYR A 150 -2.13 4.06 12.72
CA TYR A 150 -3.04 5.19 12.59
C TYR A 150 -2.97 6.16 13.78
N PHE A 151 -1.91 6.06 14.60
CA PHE A 151 -1.71 6.87 15.81
C PHE A 151 -2.86 6.78 16.81
N GLN A 152 -3.49 5.61 16.89
CA GLN A 152 -4.65 5.33 17.72
C GLN A 152 -4.41 4.20 18.74
N SER A 153 -3.16 3.81 18.98
CA SER A 153 -2.78 2.73 19.91
C SER A 153 -3.28 2.95 21.33
N ASP A 154 -3.35 4.22 21.76
CA ASP A 154 -3.75 4.59 23.11
C ASP A 154 -5.28 4.80 23.26
N ASN A 155 -6.02 4.66 22.16
CA ASN A 155 -7.47 4.80 22.18
C ASN A 155 -8.14 3.50 22.63
N ALA A 156 -9.15 3.61 23.49
CA ALA A 156 -10.03 2.49 23.80
C ALA A 156 -10.75 2.03 22.52
N ALA A 157 -11.10 0.75 22.45
CA ALA A 157 -11.66 0.14 21.24
C ALA A 157 -12.94 0.83 20.71
N ASP A 158 -13.73 1.43 21.61
CA ASP A 158 -14.94 2.21 21.31
C ASP A 158 -14.66 3.62 20.77
N LYS A 159 -13.41 4.08 20.83
CA LYS A 159 -12.97 5.40 20.37
C LYS A 159 -12.13 5.34 19.09
N LEU A 160 -11.94 4.17 18.51
CA LEU A 160 -11.21 4.01 17.27
C LEU A 160 -11.97 4.62 16.09
N VAL A 161 -11.28 5.45 15.30
CA VAL A 161 -11.83 6.05 14.09
C VAL A 161 -11.34 5.23 12.88
N PRO A 162 -12.22 4.53 12.16
CA PRO A 162 -11.80 3.69 11.03
C PRO A 162 -11.33 4.53 9.84
N GLU A 163 -10.19 4.14 9.28
CA GLU A 163 -9.66 4.64 8.00
C GLU A 163 -9.69 3.58 6.90
N GLY A 164 -10.38 2.49 7.11
CA GLY A 164 -10.55 1.40 6.17
C GLY A 164 -11.87 0.66 6.38
N ILE A 165 -12.26 -0.07 5.35
CA ILE A 165 -13.50 -0.87 5.35
C ILE A 165 -13.18 -2.37 5.41
N GLU A 166 -14.20 -3.13 5.77
CA GLU A 166 -14.28 -4.57 5.60
C GLU A 166 -15.31 -4.88 4.52
N GLY A 167 -15.00 -5.86 3.69
CA GLY A 167 -15.87 -6.23 2.60
C GLY A 167 -15.53 -7.61 2.03
N ARG A 168 -16.14 -7.92 0.92
CA ARG A 168 -15.90 -9.16 0.18
C ARG A 168 -15.35 -8.86 -1.19
N VAL A 169 -14.41 -9.69 -1.65
CA VAL A 169 -13.92 -9.68 -3.02
C VAL A 169 -14.30 -10.99 -3.69
N ALA A 170 -14.65 -10.94 -4.97
CA ALA A 170 -14.97 -12.15 -5.72
C ALA A 170 -13.78 -13.12 -5.69
N TYR A 171 -14.06 -14.39 -5.46
CA TYR A 171 -13.06 -15.45 -5.60
C TYR A 171 -12.60 -15.56 -7.05
N LYS A 172 -11.31 -15.64 -7.27
CA LYS A 172 -10.67 -15.55 -8.60
C LYS A 172 -9.88 -16.80 -9.01
N GLY A 173 -9.86 -17.81 -8.13
CA GLY A 173 -9.04 -19.00 -8.34
C GLY A 173 -7.56 -18.75 -8.05
N LEU A 174 -6.69 -19.51 -8.69
CA LEU A 174 -5.26 -19.48 -8.47
C LEU A 174 -4.61 -18.16 -8.90
N LEU A 175 -3.67 -17.66 -8.11
CA LEU A 175 -2.86 -16.48 -8.40
C LEU A 175 -2.15 -16.59 -9.75
N HIS A 176 -1.64 -17.78 -10.07
CA HIS A 176 -1.00 -18.07 -11.34
C HIS A 176 -1.85 -17.63 -12.55
N ASN A 177 -3.15 -17.92 -12.54
CA ASN A 177 -4.05 -17.56 -13.63
C ASN A 177 -4.20 -16.04 -13.80
N ILE A 178 -4.04 -15.26 -12.73
CA ILE A 178 -4.09 -13.79 -12.79
C ILE A 178 -2.78 -13.25 -13.36
N ILE A 179 -1.64 -13.82 -12.92
CA ILE A 179 -0.32 -13.40 -13.40
C ILE A 179 -0.13 -13.75 -14.88
N CYS A 180 -0.56 -14.92 -15.32
CA CYS A 180 -0.47 -15.29 -16.74
C CYS A 180 -1.20 -14.30 -17.66
N ARG A 181 -2.31 -13.72 -17.22
CA ARG A 181 -3.00 -12.68 -18.00
C ARG A 181 -2.18 -11.39 -18.15
N LEU A 182 -1.24 -11.14 -17.26
CA LEU A 182 -0.32 -10.00 -17.36
C LEU A 182 0.75 -10.23 -18.43
N TYR A 183 1.15 -11.49 -18.64
CA TYR A 183 2.14 -11.87 -19.65
C TYR A 183 1.58 -11.94 -21.06
N THR A 184 0.27 -12.10 -21.21
CA THR A 184 -0.40 -12.34 -22.50
C THR A 184 -1.23 -11.15 -23.01
N SER A 185 -1.18 -10.03 -22.30
CA SER A 185 -1.95 -8.82 -22.62
C SER A 185 -1.16 -7.82 -23.43
#